data_ca372a05cafbb71794d4275969ea3379
#
_entry.id   ca372a05cafbb71794d4275969ea3379
#
_cell.length_a   1.000
_cell.length_b   1.000
_cell.length_c   1.000
_cell.angle_alpha   90.00
_cell.angle_beta   90.00
_cell.angle_gamma   90.00
#
_symmetry.space_group_name_H-M   'P 1'
#
loop_
_entity.id
_entity.type
_entity.pdbx_description
1 polymer ?
#
loop_
_entity_poly.entity_id
_entity_poly.type
_entity_poly.pdbx_seq_one_letter_code
_entity_poly.pdbx_strand_id
1 'polypeptide(L)'
;MRSGLRYWYIWLSVGFGLVALVIYLSVAGFYMPQTPFKIGDKLNHLLAYGVLMGWFGQLFLRWRHRYFIAIALVLLGVSMEFVQGTMAHRTFEWLDAGANSLGVVIAIVALAFGAEKILRKFEVLALSNKQ
;
A
#
# COMPACT_ATOMS: atom_id res chain seq x y z
N MET A 1 -9.30 15.46 9.51
CA MET A 1 -10.58 15.53 8.83
C MET A 1 -10.78 14.23 8.08
N ARG A 2 -11.90 13.58 8.29
CA ARG A 2 -12.27 12.36 7.56
C ARG A 2 -12.67 12.73 6.12
N SER A 3 -12.55 11.80 5.20
CA SER A 3 -12.75 12.00 3.76
C SER A 3 -14.19 12.23 3.29
N GLY A 4 -15.14 12.43 4.22
CA GLY A 4 -16.57 12.55 3.89
C GLY A 4 -17.19 11.23 3.37
N LEU A 5 -16.52 10.11 3.54
CA LEU A 5 -17.04 8.77 3.24
C LEU A 5 -18.10 8.36 4.28
N ARG A 6 -19.24 7.87 3.81
CA ARG A 6 -20.31 7.39 4.68
C ARG A 6 -19.89 6.17 5.49
N TYR A 7 -19.16 5.26 4.86
CA TYR A 7 -18.70 4.00 5.45
C TYR A 7 -17.20 4.04 5.80
N TRP A 8 -16.70 5.16 6.31
CA TRP A 8 -15.28 5.37 6.59
C TRP A 8 -14.63 4.25 7.45
N TYR A 9 -15.35 3.75 8.48
CA TYR A 9 -14.83 2.67 9.34
C TYR A 9 -14.68 1.34 8.59
N ILE A 10 -15.58 1.05 7.64
CA ILE A 10 -15.49 -0.15 6.80
C ILE A 10 -14.25 -0.02 5.91
N TRP A 11 -14.07 1.10 5.26
CA TRP A 11 -12.91 1.35 4.41
C TRP A 11 -11.59 1.33 5.19
N LEU A 12 -11.60 1.82 6.43
CA LEU A 12 -10.45 1.72 7.32
C LEU A 12 -10.13 0.25 7.67
N SER A 13 -11.13 -0.55 7.99
CA SER A 13 -10.95 -1.98 8.26
C SER A 13 -10.42 -2.73 7.04
N VAL A 14 -10.90 -2.41 5.85
CA VAL A 14 -10.35 -2.94 4.59
C VAL A 14 -8.87 -2.56 4.44
N GLY A 15 -8.51 -1.32 4.73
CA GLY A 15 -7.11 -0.87 4.70
C GLY A 15 -6.20 -1.68 5.62
N PHE A 16 -6.61 -1.93 6.85
CA PHE A 16 -5.85 -2.79 7.77
C PHE A 16 -5.82 -4.25 7.32
N GLY A 17 -6.90 -4.74 6.70
CA GLY A 17 -6.91 -6.05 6.05
C GLY A 17 -5.88 -6.16 4.93
N LEU A 18 -5.73 -5.11 4.12
CA LEU A 18 -4.69 -5.04 3.08
C LEU A 18 -3.27 -5.03 3.68
N VAL A 19 -3.05 -4.30 4.78
CA VAL A 19 -1.76 -4.35 5.49
C VAL A 19 -1.45 -5.77 5.97
N ALA A 20 -2.41 -6.42 6.62
CA ALA A 20 -2.26 -7.79 7.09
C ALA A 20 -1.98 -8.76 5.93
N LEU A 21 -2.65 -8.58 4.79
CA LEU A 21 -2.41 -9.36 3.57
C LEU A 21 -0.99 -9.17 3.04
N VAL A 22 -0.50 -7.93 2.96
CA VAL A 22 0.87 -7.64 2.50
C VAL A 22 1.89 -8.28 3.43
N ILE A 23 1.72 -8.16 4.75
CA ILE A 23 2.58 -8.82 5.74
C ILE A 23 2.54 -10.34 5.57
N TYR A 24 1.35 -10.93 5.45
CA TYR A 24 1.18 -12.36 5.26
C TYR A 24 1.89 -12.85 3.99
N LEU A 25 1.66 -12.19 2.85
CA LEU A 25 2.30 -12.56 1.59
C LEU A 25 3.82 -12.38 1.62
N SER A 26 4.32 -11.42 2.40
CA SER A 26 5.75 -11.19 2.58
C SER A 26 6.43 -12.33 3.34
N VAL A 27 5.75 -12.94 4.32
CA VAL A 27 6.32 -14.03 5.15
C VAL A 27 5.90 -15.43 4.72
N ALA A 28 4.80 -15.57 3.98
CA ALA A 28 4.26 -16.87 3.56
C ALA A 28 5.13 -17.60 2.51
N GLY A 29 6.21 -16.97 2.04
CA GLY A 29 7.16 -17.60 1.13
C GLY A 29 6.55 -17.95 -0.23
N PHE A 30 5.63 -17.14 -0.74
CA PHE A 30 5.15 -17.30 -2.12
C PHE A 30 6.33 -17.20 -3.08
N TYR A 31 6.82 -18.37 -3.46
CA TYR A 31 7.91 -18.52 -4.41
C TYR A 31 7.41 -18.20 -5.81
N MET A 32 7.54 -16.94 -6.21
CA MET A 32 7.44 -16.61 -7.63
C MET A 32 8.69 -17.17 -8.32
N PRO A 33 8.56 -17.91 -9.44
CA PRO A 33 9.71 -18.35 -10.20
C PRO A 33 10.62 -17.18 -10.50
N GLN A 34 11.88 -17.28 -10.13
CA GLN A 34 12.87 -16.21 -10.28
C GLN A 34 13.10 -15.99 -11.79
N THR A 35 12.56 -14.90 -12.33
CA THR A 35 13.03 -14.42 -13.63
C THR A 35 14.46 -13.88 -13.48
N PRO A 36 15.32 -13.97 -14.52
CA PRO A 36 16.73 -13.58 -14.42
C PRO A 36 16.97 -12.15 -13.90
N PHE A 37 15.96 -11.28 -14.00
CA PHE A 37 16.06 -9.87 -13.62
C PHE A 37 15.29 -9.48 -12.35
N LYS A 38 14.59 -10.41 -11.69
CA LYS A 38 13.77 -10.16 -10.48
C LYS A 38 12.83 -8.93 -10.58
N ILE A 39 12.51 -8.51 -11.81
CA ILE A 39 11.67 -7.31 -12.04
C ILE A 39 10.27 -7.52 -11.49
N GLY A 40 9.72 -8.73 -11.60
CA GLY A 40 8.40 -9.06 -11.09
C GLY A 40 8.27 -8.89 -9.57
N ASP A 41 9.32 -9.24 -8.84
CA ASP A 41 9.36 -9.09 -7.37
C ASP A 41 9.35 -7.60 -6.98
N LYS A 42 10.22 -6.80 -7.58
CA LYS A 42 10.26 -5.34 -7.35
C LYS A 42 8.97 -4.64 -7.74
N LEU A 43 8.32 -5.06 -8.81
CA LEU A 43 7.02 -4.54 -9.23
C LEU A 43 5.94 -4.87 -8.19
N ASN A 44 5.94 -6.09 -7.63
CA ASN A 44 5.02 -6.48 -6.56
C ASN A 44 5.21 -5.61 -5.31
N HIS A 45 6.44 -5.36 -4.90
CA HIS A 45 6.77 -4.45 -3.78
C HIS A 45 6.24 -3.04 -4.04
N LEU A 46 6.53 -2.48 -5.21
CA LEU A 46 6.06 -1.15 -5.63
C LEU A 46 4.53 -1.07 -5.62
N LEU A 47 3.85 -2.04 -6.23
CA LEU A 47 2.38 -2.06 -6.30
C LEU A 47 1.75 -2.23 -4.91
N ALA A 48 2.26 -3.15 -4.08
CA ALA A 48 1.72 -3.38 -2.74
C ALA A 48 1.75 -2.10 -1.89
N TYR A 49 2.89 -1.45 -1.80
CA TYR A 49 3.04 -0.24 -0.98
C TYR A 49 2.40 0.99 -1.62
N GLY A 50 2.35 1.06 -2.94
CA GLY A 50 1.60 2.08 -3.68
C GLY A 50 0.10 1.97 -3.42
N VAL A 51 -0.47 0.78 -3.45
CA VAL A 51 -1.88 0.52 -3.13
C VAL A 51 -2.18 0.86 -1.68
N LEU A 52 -1.34 0.45 -0.72
CA LEU A 52 -1.53 0.80 0.69
C LEU A 52 -1.54 2.31 0.90
N MET A 53 -0.55 3.02 0.34
CA MET A 53 -0.49 4.48 0.47
C MET A 53 -1.68 5.16 -0.21
N GLY A 54 -2.05 4.73 -1.40
CA GLY A 54 -3.21 5.24 -2.14
C GLY A 54 -4.51 5.00 -1.38
N TRP A 55 -4.65 3.84 -0.76
CA TRP A 55 -5.83 3.51 0.04
C TRP A 55 -5.97 4.42 1.26
N PHE A 56 -4.98 4.44 2.13
CA PHE A 56 -5.02 5.26 3.35
C PHE A 56 -5.03 6.76 3.04
N GLY A 57 -4.35 7.19 1.98
CA GLY A 57 -4.32 8.59 1.56
C GLY A 57 -5.70 9.14 1.14
N GLN A 58 -6.62 8.27 0.72
CA GLN A 58 -8.01 8.64 0.44
C GLN A 58 -8.87 8.73 1.70
N LEU A 59 -8.50 8.00 2.77
CA LEU A 59 -9.21 8.04 4.05
C LEU A 59 -8.85 9.26 4.89
N PHE A 60 -7.63 9.78 4.73
CA PHE A 60 -7.09 10.90 5.49
C PHE A 60 -6.70 12.04 4.56
N LEU A 61 -7.51 13.10 4.50
CA LEU A 61 -7.33 14.20 3.55
C LEU A 61 -6.23 15.20 3.96
N ARG A 62 -5.88 15.27 5.24
CA ARG A 62 -4.83 16.18 5.70
C ARG A 62 -3.46 15.64 5.33
N TRP A 63 -2.66 16.45 4.66
CA TRP A 63 -1.30 16.10 4.24
C TRP A 63 -0.39 15.65 5.39
N ARG A 64 -0.54 16.25 6.57
CA ARG A 64 0.16 15.79 7.78
C ARG A 64 -0.07 14.30 8.06
N HIS A 65 -1.31 13.82 8.00
CA HIS A 65 -1.62 12.41 8.20
C HIS A 65 -1.05 11.55 7.07
N ARG A 66 -1.11 12.01 5.82
CA ARG A 66 -0.54 11.31 4.67
C ARG A 66 0.97 11.12 4.81
N TYR A 67 1.70 12.14 5.30
CA TYR A 67 3.13 12.01 5.57
C TYR A 67 3.42 11.01 6.70
N PHE A 68 2.65 11.02 7.78
CA PHE A 68 2.80 10.01 8.84
C PHE A 68 2.55 8.60 8.31
N ILE A 69 1.50 8.40 7.51
CA ILE A 69 1.20 7.10 6.88
C ILE A 69 2.34 6.69 5.95
N ALA A 70 2.85 7.61 5.13
CA ALA A 70 3.96 7.35 4.23
C ALA A 70 5.21 6.88 4.98
N ILE A 71 5.58 7.58 6.06
CA ILE A 71 6.71 7.21 6.92
C ILE A 71 6.48 5.82 7.53
N ALA A 72 5.28 5.56 8.07
CA ALA A 72 4.94 4.27 8.67
C ALA A 72 5.03 3.13 7.63
N LEU A 73 4.57 3.34 6.40
CA LEU A 73 4.65 2.35 5.34
C LEU A 73 6.09 2.11 4.86
N VAL A 74 6.91 3.16 4.76
CA VAL A 74 8.33 3.00 4.44
C VAL A 74 9.04 2.20 5.53
N LEU A 75 8.80 2.52 6.81
CA LEU A 75 9.35 1.76 7.93
C LEU A 75 8.87 0.32 7.95
N LEU A 76 7.59 0.07 7.66
CA LEU A 76 7.06 -1.29 7.50
C LEU A 76 7.78 -2.02 6.38
N GLY A 77 7.97 -1.39 5.21
CA GLY A 77 8.67 -1.98 4.07
C GLY A 77 10.11 -2.38 4.40
N VAL A 78 10.86 -1.49 5.04
CA VAL A 78 12.23 -1.78 5.49
C VAL A 78 12.23 -2.91 6.53
N SER A 79 11.31 -2.89 7.49
CA SER A 79 11.19 -3.94 8.50
C SER A 79 10.89 -5.31 7.88
N MET A 80 10.02 -5.34 6.88
CA MET A 80 9.70 -6.58 6.16
C MET A 80 10.90 -7.12 5.39
N GLU A 81 11.73 -6.26 4.80
CA GLU A 81 12.99 -6.68 4.15
C GLU A 81 13.96 -7.33 5.15
N PHE A 82 14.08 -6.79 6.37
CA PHE A 82 14.88 -7.42 7.42
C PHE A 82 14.31 -8.80 7.80
N VAL A 83 13.00 -8.92 7.96
CA VAL A 83 12.35 -10.22 8.24
C VAL A 83 12.59 -11.21 7.10
N GLN A 84 12.43 -10.79 5.86
CA GLN A 84 12.68 -11.63 4.69
C GLN A 84 14.13 -12.06 4.58
N GLY A 85 15.08 -11.19 4.92
CA GLY A 85 16.51 -11.51 4.98
C GLY A 85 16.89 -12.58 6.00
N THR A 86 16.02 -12.87 6.98
CA THR A 86 16.22 -13.97 7.94
C THR A 86 15.66 -15.31 7.47
N MET A 87 14.90 -15.31 6.36
CA MET A 87 14.26 -16.52 5.83
C MET A 87 15.23 -17.33 4.96
N ALA A 88 15.15 -18.68 5.04
CA ALA A 88 16.11 -19.60 4.42
C ALA A 88 16.24 -19.47 2.87
N HIS A 89 15.23 -18.92 2.21
CA HIS A 89 15.18 -18.83 0.74
C HIS A 89 15.13 -17.39 0.22
N ARG A 90 15.37 -16.40 1.07
CA ARG A 90 15.38 -14.97 0.69
C ARG A 90 16.61 -14.27 1.23
N THR A 91 17.07 -13.29 0.48
CA THR A 91 18.15 -12.39 0.89
C THR A 91 17.58 -10.98 1.04
N PHE A 92 18.14 -10.22 1.99
CA PHE A 92 17.82 -8.79 2.11
C PHE A 92 18.26 -8.05 0.85
N GLU A 93 17.35 -7.28 0.25
CA GLU A 93 17.65 -6.48 -0.93
C GLU A 93 17.25 -5.01 -0.72
N TRP A 94 18.23 -4.10 -0.73
CA TRP A 94 17.97 -2.65 -0.65
C TRP A 94 17.09 -2.14 -1.79
N LEU A 95 17.15 -2.78 -2.95
CA LEU A 95 16.33 -2.43 -4.11
C LEU A 95 14.84 -2.71 -3.87
N ASP A 96 14.50 -3.71 -3.08
CA ASP A 96 13.12 -4.03 -2.72
C ASP A 96 12.57 -3.00 -1.72
N ALA A 97 13.38 -2.59 -0.74
CA ALA A 97 13.07 -1.45 0.13
C ALA A 97 12.90 -0.15 -0.67
N GLY A 98 13.74 0.06 -1.69
CA GLY A 98 13.62 1.17 -2.64
C GLY A 98 12.33 1.11 -3.46
N ALA A 99 11.93 -0.07 -3.94
CA ALA A 99 10.68 -0.28 -4.68
C ALA A 99 9.45 0.00 -3.80
N ASN A 100 9.45 -0.45 -2.52
CA ASN A 100 8.41 -0.12 -1.56
C ASN A 100 8.25 1.40 -1.41
N SER A 101 9.37 2.10 -1.18
CA SER A 101 9.39 3.55 -1.00
C SER A 101 8.95 4.30 -2.27
N LEU A 102 9.36 3.83 -3.44
CA LEU A 102 8.95 4.41 -4.72
C LEU A 102 7.44 4.26 -4.92
N GLY A 103 6.85 3.12 -4.58
CA GLY A 103 5.40 2.91 -4.62
C GLY A 103 4.65 3.93 -3.74
N VAL A 104 5.14 4.17 -2.53
CA VAL A 104 4.59 5.19 -1.62
C VAL A 104 4.65 6.59 -2.25
N VAL A 105 5.79 6.97 -2.83
CA VAL A 105 5.97 8.29 -3.47
C VAL A 105 5.04 8.46 -4.67
N ILE A 106 4.94 7.46 -5.54
CA ILE A 106 4.03 7.50 -6.69
C ILE A 106 2.58 7.69 -6.24
N ALA A 107 2.15 7.00 -5.20
CA ALA A 107 0.80 7.14 -4.65
C ALA A 107 0.56 8.54 -4.07
N ILE A 108 1.53 9.12 -3.36
CA ILE A 108 1.44 10.50 -2.85
C ILE A 108 1.25 11.49 -4.01
N VAL A 109 2.02 11.34 -5.07
CA VAL A 109 1.89 12.18 -6.27
C VAL A 109 0.50 12.01 -6.90
N ALA A 110 0.02 10.77 -7.06
CA ALA A 110 -1.31 10.51 -7.59
C ALA A 110 -2.43 11.13 -6.73
N LEU A 111 -2.28 11.09 -5.39
CA LEU A 111 -3.23 11.74 -4.47
C LEU A 111 -3.23 13.27 -4.65
N ALA A 112 -2.08 13.88 -4.91
CA ALA A 112 -1.99 15.33 -5.18
C ALA A 112 -2.71 15.71 -6.48
N PHE A 113 -2.72 14.82 -7.48
CA PHE A 113 -3.41 15.02 -8.76
C PHE A 113 -4.88 14.52 -8.79
N GLY A 114 -5.48 14.23 -7.65
CA GLY A 114 -6.92 13.97 -7.52
C GLY A 114 -7.32 12.50 -7.33
N ALA A 115 -6.38 11.57 -7.23
CA ALA A 115 -6.68 10.17 -6.90
C ALA A 115 -7.38 10.01 -5.53
N GLU A 116 -7.33 11.03 -4.68
CA GLU A 116 -8.03 11.09 -3.40
C GLU A 116 -9.56 11.00 -3.51
N LYS A 117 -10.11 11.25 -4.71
CA LYS A 117 -11.56 11.26 -4.96
C LYS A 117 -12.10 9.92 -5.45
N ILE A 118 -11.26 8.94 -5.76
CA ILE A 118 -11.65 7.68 -6.40
C ILE A 118 -12.60 6.89 -5.51
N LEU A 119 -12.23 6.65 -4.25
CA LEU A 119 -13.02 5.87 -3.31
C LEU A 119 -14.37 6.53 -2.99
N ARG A 120 -14.38 7.87 -2.87
CA ARG A 120 -15.60 8.64 -2.68
C ARG A 120 -16.53 8.55 -3.88
N LYS A 121 -15.99 8.65 -5.09
CA LYS A 121 -16.79 8.47 -6.33
C LYS A 121 -17.39 7.06 -6.39
N PHE A 122 -16.59 6.05 -6.07
CA PHE A 122 -17.06 4.66 -6.02
C PHE A 122 -18.21 4.49 -5.02
N GLU A 123 -18.07 5.02 -3.80
CA GLU A 123 -19.10 4.92 -2.76
C GLU A 123 -20.41 5.60 -3.22
N VAL A 124 -20.33 6.80 -3.81
CA VAL A 124 -21.51 7.51 -4.31
C VAL A 124 -22.21 6.71 -5.40
N LEU A 125 -21.48 6.15 -6.38
CA LEU A 125 -22.04 5.33 -7.44
C LEU A 125 -22.69 4.05 -6.92
N ALA A 126 -22.05 3.38 -5.96
CA ALA A 126 -22.57 2.16 -5.37
C ALA A 126 -23.86 2.39 -4.57
N LEU A 127 -24.02 3.58 -3.99
CA LEU A 127 -25.23 3.95 -3.26
C LEU A 127 -26.35 4.43 -4.18
N SER A 128 -26.03 5.08 -5.31
CA SER A 128 -27.04 5.55 -6.28
C SER A 128 -27.75 4.41 -7.01
N ASN A 129 -27.05 3.28 -7.21
CA ASN A 129 -27.63 2.09 -7.88
C ASN A 129 -28.59 1.27 -6.98
N LYS A 130 -28.80 1.69 -5.72
CA LYS A 130 -29.70 0.99 -4.78
C LYS A 130 -31.06 1.70 -4.59
N GLN A 131 -31.30 2.77 -5.33
CA GLN A 131 -32.58 3.47 -5.41
C GLN A 131 -33.29 3.14 -6.72
#